data_36ac8c4a9ec1ef29475937bf9e2b4909
#
_entry.id   36ac8c4a9ec1ef29475937bf9e2b4909
#
_cell.length_a   1.000
_cell.length_b   1.000
_cell.length_c   1.000
_cell.angle_alpha   90.00
_cell.angle_beta   90.00
_cell.angle_gamma   90.00
#
_symmetry.space_group_name_H-M   'P 1'
#
loop_
_entity.id
_entity.type
_entity.pdbx_description
1 polymer ?
#
loop_
_entity_poly.entity_id
_entity_poly.type
_entity_poly.pdbx_seq_one_letter_code
_entity_poly.pdbx_strand_id
1 'polypeptide(L)'
;MRIQLVRTLQGGEKLAGPVITKENEILISEGTTLKTEYLDLISFLGIETVCIEDPYEEDETPHDIISNEKREEYIEKIKSILEKHIYHRGSSLREIEYVAEDIIQDVMQADENMVIDLLEREGNLYEHTLVVTKLCIIVAKKMKLTAEQIYRLALGALLHDLGLRYITVPYINCDINELSEAEAFEYRKHPILAYSVLEEEKWMDPFVKKMVLVHHERRDGSGFPLKQKTRDTECGILQACDAFDCFI
;
A
#
# COMPACT_ATOMS: atom_id res chain seq x y z
N MET A 1 -12.40 -1.11 -16.03
CA MET A 1 -12.69 0.30 -15.66
C MET A 1 -11.41 0.97 -15.16
N ARG A 2 -11.28 2.30 -15.29
CA ARG A 2 -10.10 3.01 -14.80
C ARG A 2 -10.48 4.36 -14.19
N ILE A 3 -9.76 4.76 -13.15
CA ILE A 3 -9.87 6.10 -12.58
C ILE A 3 -9.05 7.05 -13.43
N GLN A 4 -9.64 8.17 -13.83
CA GLN A 4 -8.96 9.17 -14.65
C GLN A 4 -9.21 10.58 -14.11
N LEU A 5 -8.17 11.41 -14.19
CA LEU A 5 -8.26 12.83 -13.82
C LEU A 5 -9.19 13.56 -14.78
N VAL A 6 -10.17 14.28 -14.27
CA VAL A 6 -11.16 15.02 -15.06
C VAL A 6 -10.50 15.97 -16.06
N ARG A 7 -9.42 16.61 -15.69
CA ARG A 7 -8.64 17.53 -16.54
C ARG A 7 -7.99 16.87 -17.77
N THR A 8 -7.92 15.53 -17.82
CA THR A 8 -7.34 14.78 -18.95
C THR A 8 -8.40 14.20 -19.88
N LEU A 9 -9.68 14.32 -19.51
CA LEU A 9 -10.81 13.86 -20.31
C LEU A 9 -11.12 14.87 -21.43
N GLN A 10 -11.60 14.35 -22.56
CA GLN A 10 -11.95 15.17 -23.73
C GLN A 10 -13.45 15.18 -24.03
N GLY A 11 -14.21 14.34 -23.34
CA GLY A 11 -15.62 14.07 -23.62
C GLY A 11 -15.79 12.91 -24.61
N GLY A 12 -16.85 12.13 -24.40
CA GLY A 12 -17.09 10.89 -25.13
C GLY A 12 -16.78 9.64 -24.31
N GLU A 13 -16.06 9.79 -23.20
CA GLU A 13 -15.80 8.70 -22.28
C GLU A 13 -17.10 8.30 -21.55
N LYS A 14 -17.27 7.00 -21.31
CA LYS A 14 -18.43 6.46 -20.60
C LYS A 14 -18.06 6.18 -19.15
N LEU A 15 -18.93 6.58 -18.22
CA LEU A 15 -18.72 6.36 -16.79
C LEU A 15 -18.89 4.89 -16.43
N ALA A 16 -17.92 4.31 -15.76
CA ALA A 16 -17.96 2.98 -15.16
C ALA A 16 -18.44 2.99 -13.70
N GLY A 17 -18.65 4.16 -13.12
CA GLY A 17 -19.23 4.37 -11.81
C GLY A 17 -19.89 5.74 -11.71
N PRO A 18 -20.77 5.97 -10.72
CA PRO A 18 -21.45 7.24 -10.56
C PRO A 18 -20.48 8.35 -10.15
N VAL A 19 -20.72 9.57 -10.62
CA VAL A 19 -20.04 10.77 -10.08
C VAL A 19 -20.84 11.25 -8.87
N ILE A 20 -20.19 11.31 -7.71
CA ILE A 20 -20.84 11.59 -6.41
C ILE A 20 -20.32 12.93 -5.87
N THR A 21 -21.21 13.74 -5.31
CA THR A 21 -20.85 14.97 -4.60
C THR A 21 -20.27 14.68 -3.21
N LYS A 22 -19.69 15.70 -2.59
CA LYS A 22 -19.20 15.61 -1.18
C LYS A 22 -20.31 15.30 -0.18
N GLU A 23 -21.54 15.59 -0.51
CA GLU A 23 -22.75 15.28 0.27
C GLU A 23 -23.29 13.88 -0.01
N ASN A 24 -22.54 13.05 -0.74
CA ASN A 24 -22.90 11.68 -1.15
C ASN A 24 -24.16 11.61 -2.06
N GLU A 25 -24.42 12.66 -2.84
CA GLU A 25 -25.50 12.67 -3.84
C GLU A 25 -24.94 12.29 -5.23
N ILE A 26 -25.67 11.47 -5.96
CA ILE A 26 -25.29 11.10 -7.33
C ILE A 26 -25.54 12.29 -8.25
N LEU A 27 -24.44 12.87 -8.75
CA LEU A 27 -24.48 13.97 -9.74
C LEU A 27 -24.71 13.45 -11.17
N ILE A 28 -23.97 12.39 -11.53
CA ILE A 28 -24.09 11.75 -12.85
C ILE A 28 -24.09 10.23 -12.62
N SER A 29 -25.06 9.55 -13.23
CA SER A 29 -25.19 8.09 -13.05
C SER A 29 -24.12 7.33 -13.85
N GLU A 30 -23.77 6.17 -13.35
CA GLU A 30 -22.99 5.15 -14.07
C GLU A 30 -23.58 4.89 -15.46
N GLY A 31 -22.73 4.53 -16.42
CA GLY A 31 -23.12 4.26 -17.81
C GLY A 31 -23.37 5.52 -18.65
N THR A 32 -23.28 6.73 -18.05
CA THR A 32 -23.47 7.99 -18.78
C THR A 32 -22.24 8.32 -19.61
N THR A 33 -22.42 8.66 -20.87
CA THR A 33 -21.34 9.21 -21.71
C THR A 33 -21.10 10.67 -21.35
N LEU A 34 -19.89 10.99 -20.93
CA LEU A 34 -19.50 12.33 -20.56
C LEU A 34 -19.48 13.26 -21.76
N LYS A 35 -20.11 14.40 -21.64
CA LYS A 35 -20.00 15.51 -22.60
C LYS A 35 -19.01 16.52 -22.06
N THR A 36 -18.37 17.29 -22.93
CA THR A 36 -17.45 18.35 -22.56
C THR A 36 -18.05 19.30 -21.53
N GLU A 37 -19.33 19.63 -21.66
CA GLU A 37 -20.09 20.49 -20.73
C GLU A 37 -20.16 19.92 -19.31
N TYR A 38 -20.16 18.58 -19.17
CA TYR A 38 -20.15 17.92 -17.86
C TYR A 38 -18.78 18.01 -17.19
N LEU A 39 -17.69 18.00 -17.97
CA LEU A 39 -16.33 18.07 -17.44
C LEU A 39 -16.08 19.41 -16.74
N ASP A 40 -16.60 20.51 -17.30
CA ASP A 40 -16.52 21.82 -16.68
C ASP A 40 -17.27 21.88 -15.35
N LEU A 41 -18.48 21.28 -15.30
CA LEU A 41 -19.29 21.21 -14.08
C LEU A 41 -18.63 20.34 -13.01
N ILE A 42 -18.13 19.15 -13.36
CA ILE A 42 -17.44 18.24 -12.45
C ILE A 42 -16.21 18.92 -11.85
N SER A 43 -15.42 19.60 -12.68
CA SER A 43 -14.25 20.37 -12.24
C SER A 43 -14.62 21.54 -11.32
N PHE A 44 -15.69 22.25 -11.65
CA PHE A 44 -16.19 23.37 -10.82
C PHE A 44 -16.62 22.91 -9.42
N LEU A 45 -17.18 21.70 -9.32
CA LEU A 45 -17.55 21.08 -8.03
C LEU A 45 -16.37 20.51 -7.26
N GLY A 46 -15.15 20.65 -7.77
CA GLY A 46 -13.93 20.17 -7.11
C GLY A 46 -13.74 18.66 -7.15
N ILE A 47 -14.41 17.98 -8.09
CA ILE A 47 -14.23 16.54 -8.32
C ILE A 47 -13.06 16.38 -9.29
N GLU A 48 -11.95 15.83 -8.81
CA GLU A 48 -10.71 15.72 -9.57
C GLU A 48 -10.62 14.44 -10.41
N THR A 49 -11.29 13.38 -9.98
CA THR A 49 -11.24 12.06 -10.62
C THR A 49 -12.63 11.49 -10.87
N VAL A 50 -12.76 10.70 -11.90
CA VAL A 50 -13.96 9.92 -12.22
C VAL A 50 -13.56 8.53 -12.70
N CYS A 51 -14.45 7.56 -12.52
CA CYS A 51 -14.26 6.20 -13.01
C CYS A 51 -14.90 6.09 -14.41
N ILE A 52 -14.09 5.73 -15.42
CA ILE A 52 -14.55 5.56 -16.80
C ILE A 52 -14.40 4.11 -17.26
N GLU A 53 -15.24 3.70 -18.22
CA GLU A 53 -15.06 2.43 -18.91
C GLU A 53 -13.73 2.45 -19.67
N ASP A 54 -12.99 1.35 -19.60
CA ASP A 54 -11.78 1.20 -20.42
C ASP A 54 -12.18 0.50 -21.72
N PRO A 55 -12.00 1.13 -22.89
CA PRO A 55 -12.33 0.52 -24.17
C PRO A 55 -11.47 -0.71 -24.50
N TYR A 56 -10.44 -0.98 -23.72
CA TYR A 56 -9.59 -2.17 -23.86
C TYR A 56 -10.02 -3.33 -22.95
N GLU A 57 -11.04 -3.13 -22.09
CA GLU A 57 -11.66 -4.18 -21.26
C GLU A 57 -12.79 -4.90 -21.98
N GLU A 58 -12.55 -5.50 -23.14
CA GLU A 58 -13.42 -6.53 -23.66
C GLU A 58 -13.05 -7.85 -22.94
N ASP A 59 -13.90 -8.26 -22.00
CA ASP A 59 -14.01 -9.61 -21.41
C ASP A 59 -13.25 -10.02 -20.14
N GLU A 60 -12.49 -9.17 -19.45
CA GLU A 60 -11.91 -9.60 -18.17
C GLU A 60 -12.36 -8.69 -17.00
N THR A 61 -13.17 -9.25 -16.10
CA THR A 61 -13.33 -8.67 -14.76
C THR A 61 -11.95 -8.61 -14.10
N PRO A 62 -11.53 -7.45 -13.55
CA PRO A 62 -10.25 -7.36 -12.89
C PRO A 62 -10.22 -8.37 -11.74
N HIS A 63 -9.27 -9.29 -11.82
CA HIS A 63 -9.04 -10.27 -10.76
C HIS A 63 -7.82 -9.82 -9.98
N ASP A 64 -7.95 -9.76 -8.66
CA ASP A 64 -6.78 -9.56 -7.82
C ASP A 64 -5.81 -10.75 -8.01
N ILE A 65 -4.53 -10.45 -7.96
CA ILE A 65 -3.43 -11.42 -8.05
C ILE A 65 -3.57 -12.51 -6.98
N ILE A 66 -4.12 -12.14 -5.83
CA ILE A 66 -4.39 -13.03 -4.71
C ILE A 66 -5.92 -13.11 -4.54
N SER A 67 -6.50 -14.32 -4.59
CA SER A 67 -7.93 -14.50 -4.37
C SER A 67 -8.37 -13.97 -3.00
N ASN A 68 -9.63 -13.54 -2.87
CA ASN A 68 -10.16 -13.01 -1.61
C ASN A 68 -9.98 -13.99 -0.43
N GLU A 69 -10.15 -15.29 -0.65
CA GLU A 69 -9.95 -16.32 0.37
C GLU A 69 -8.50 -16.35 0.88
N LYS A 70 -7.53 -16.32 -0.03
CA LYS A 70 -6.09 -16.26 0.32
C LYS A 70 -5.72 -14.93 0.96
N ARG A 71 -6.33 -13.82 0.53
CA ARG A 71 -6.13 -12.49 1.10
C ARG A 71 -6.51 -12.49 2.57
N GLU A 72 -7.68 -12.98 2.92
CA GLU A 72 -8.13 -13.11 4.32
C GLU A 72 -7.18 -14.01 5.12
N GLU A 73 -6.77 -15.14 4.55
CA GLU A 73 -5.81 -16.06 5.18
C GLU A 73 -4.46 -15.36 5.49
N TYR A 74 -3.92 -14.60 4.54
CA TYR A 74 -2.67 -13.86 4.75
C TYR A 74 -2.82 -12.77 5.79
N ILE A 75 -3.89 -12.00 5.76
CA ILE A 75 -4.18 -10.96 6.75
C ILE A 75 -4.23 -11.56 8.16
N GLU A 76 -4.94 -12.67 8.36
CA GLU A 76 -5.03 -13.34 9.67
C GLU A 76 -3.68 -13.95 10.10
N LYS A 77 -2.90 -14.52 9.18
CA LYS A 77 -1.55 -15.03 9.49
C LYS A 77 -0.62 -13.89 9.92
N ILE A 78 -0.56 -12.80 9.15
CA ILE A 78 0.27 -11.62 9.47
C ILE A 78 -0.12 -11.08 10.83
N LYS A 79 -1.42 -10.85 11.06
CA LYS A 79 -1.96 -10.39 12.35
C LYS A 79 -1.56 -11.30 13.49
N SER A 80 -1.81 -12.60 13.36
CA SER A 80 -1.51 -13.58 14.40
C SER A 80 -0.02 -13.59 14.78
N ILE A 81 0.88 -13.53 13.80
CA ILE A 81 2.32 -13.54 14.02
C ILE A 81 2.77 -12.26 14.72
N LEU A 82 2.35 -11.09 14.20
CA LEU A 82 2.77 -9.80 14.74
C LEU A 82 2.18 -9.57 16.14
N GLU A 83 0.91 -9.87 16.38
CA GLU A 83 0.29 -9.73 17.70
C GLU A 83 0.89 -10.70 18.71
N LYS A 84 1.12 -11.95 18.33
CA LYS A 84 1.79 -12.94 19.20
C LYS A 84 3.18 -12.46 19.62
N HIS A 85 3.93 -11.87 18.73
CA HIS A 85 5.25 -11.31 19.04
C HIS A 85 5.16 -10.15 20.04
N ILE A 86 4.18 -9.25 19.87
CA ILE A 86 3.97 -8.09 20.73
C ILE A 86 3.52 -8.50 22.14
N TYR A 87 2.54 -9.38 22.24
CA TYR A 87 1.94 -9.75 23.51
C TYR A 87 2.70 -10.84 24.27
N HIS A 88 3.44 -11.68 23.57
CA HIS A 88 4.23 -12.78 24.13
C HIS A 88 5.70 -12.59 23.83
N ARG A 89 6.37 -11.71 24.58
CA ARG A 89 7.82 -11.46 24.45
C ARG A 89 8.58 -12.77 24.37
N GLY A 90 9.31 -12.97 23.25
CA GLY A 90 10.11 -14.17 23.00
C GLY A 90 9.49 -15.16 22.00
N SER A 91 8.28 -14.92 21.47
CA SER A 91 7.85 -15.63 20.28
C SER A 91 8.60 -15.08 19.07
N SER A 92 9.19 -15.97 18.30
CA SER A 92 9.97 -15.61 17.12
C SER A 92 9.07 -15.03 16.02
N LEU A 93 9.52 -13.94 15.39
CA LEU A 93 8.92 -13.45 14.15
C LEU A 93 9.25 -14.36 12.96
N ARG A 94 10.01 -15.43 13.16
CA ARG A 94 10.51 -16.27 12.07
C ARG A 94 9.39 -16.90 11.23
N GLU A 95 8.22 -17.10 11.79
CA GLU A 95 7.05 -17.61 11.05
C GLU A 95 6.65 -16.68 9.87
N ILE A 96 7.05 -15.39 9.93
CA ILE A 96 6.77 -14.42 8.85
C ILE A 96 7.52 -14.76 7.54
N GLU A 97 8.63 -15.51 7.62
CA GLU A 97 9.37 -15.98 6.44
C GLU A 97 8.50 -16.84 5.53
N TYR A 98 7.71 -17.75 6.13
CA TYR A 98 6.79 -18.61 5.36
C TYR A 98 5.68 -17.79 4.68
N VAL A 99 5.16 -16.78 5.36
CA VAL A 99 4.16 -15.88 4.77
C VAL A 99 4.75 -15.10 3.60
N ALA A 100 5.99 -14.62 3.75
CA ALA A 100 6.71 -13.94 2.66
C ALA A 100 6.89 -14.86 1.45
N GLU A 101 7.34 -16.10 1.66
CA GLU A 101 7.54 -17.09 0.60
C GLU A 101 6.23 -17.43 -0.13
N ASP A 102 5.14 -17.63 0.61
CA ASP A 102 3.81 -17.93 0.04
C ASP A 102 3.32 -16.75 -0.83
N ILE A 103 3.41 -15.51 -0.33
CA ILE A 103 3.00 -14.31 -1.09
C ILE A 103 3.89 -14.13 -2.32
N ILE A 104 5.20 -14.31 -2.20
CA ILE A 104 6.13 -14.23 -3.34
C ILE A 104 5.73 -15.26 -4.40
N GLN A 105 5.45 -16.49 -4.00
CA GLN A 105 5.06 -17.54 -4.93
C GLN A 105 3.79 -17.18 -5.69
N ASP A 106 2.75 -16.71 -5.01
CA ASP A 106 1.49 -16.34 -5.63
C ASP A 106 1.67 -15.16 -6.61
N VAL A 107 2.36 -14.09 -6.19
CA VAL A 107 2.59 -12.92 -7.03
C VAL A 107 3.50 -13.23 -8.23
N MET A 108 4.50 -14.08 -8.05
CA MET A 108 5.40 -14.45 -9.13
C MET A 108 4.74 -15.35 -10.18
N GLN A 109 3.72 -16.12 -9.82
CA GLN A 109 2.93 -16.96 -10.73
C GLN A 109 1.83 -16.18 -11.46
N ALA A 110 1.46 -15.02 -10.97
CA ALA A 110 0.44 -14.17 -11.60
C ALA A 110 0.85 -13.72 -13.01
N ASP A 111 -0.14 -13.60 -13.90
CA ASP A 111 0.07 -13.08 -15.27
C ASP A 111 0.61 -11.65 -15.21
N GLU A 112 1.52 -11.33 -16.13
CA GLU A 112 2.10 -9.98 -16.21
C GLU A 112 1.10 -8.90 -16.64
N ASN A 113 -0.02 -9.29 -17.22
CA ASN A 113 -1.07 -8.40 -17.70
C ASN A 113 -2.26 -8.28 -16.74
N MET A 114 -2.19 -8.91 -15.54
CA MET A 114 -3.27 -8.78 -14.56
C MET A 114 -3.45 -7.34 -14.10
N VAL A 115 -4.69 -6.94 -14.00
CA VAL A 115 -5.09 -5.67 -13.38
C VAL A 115 -5.16 -5.91 -11.86
N ILE A 116 -4.59 -5.01 -11.07
CA ILE A 116 -4.68 -5.05 -9.62
C ILE A 116 -5.88 -4.19 -9.23
N ASP A 117 -6.90 -4.81 -8.64
CA ASP A 117 -7.97 -4.05 -8.00
C ASP A 117 -7.48 -3.55 -6.65
N LEU A 118 -7.41 -2.23 -6.51
CA LEU A 118 -6.97 -1.55 -5.30
C LEU A 118 -8.13 -0.85 -4.57
N LEU A 119 -9.37 -1.00 -5.06
CA LEU A 119 -10.50 -0.20 -4.62
C LEU A 119 -11.28 -0.79 -3.43
N GLU A 120 -11.20 -2.09 -3.18
CA GLU A 120 -11.88 -2.74 -2.06
C GLU A 120 -10.97 -2.87 -0.85
N ARG A 121 -11.12 -1.97 0.15
CA ARG A 121 -10.31 -1.99 1.37
C ARG A 121 -11.13 -1.74 2.62
N GLU A 122 -10.85 -2.52 3.66
CA GLU A 122 -11.36 -2.27 5.00
C GLU A 122 -10.51 -1.28 5.82
N GLY A 123 -9.36 -0.88 5.31
CA GLY A 123 -8.49 0.13 5.90
C GLY A 123 -7.85 -0.28 7.22
N ASN A 124 -7.48 -1.55 7.40
CA ASN A 124 -6.75 -2.01 8.58
C ASN A 124 -5.24 -2.17 8.30
N LEU A 125 -4.44 -2.12 9.36
CA LEU A 125 -2.98 -2.21 9.31
C LEU A 125 -2.48 -3.45 8.57
N TYR A 126 -3.08 -4.59 8.78
CA TYR A 126 -2.61 -5.87 8.22
C TYR A 126 -2.96 -6.00 6.74
N GLU A 127 -4.07 -5.39 6.34
CA GLU A 127 -4.45 -5.26 4.95
C GLU A 127 -3.47 -4.34 4.20
N HIS A 128 -3.18 -3.16 4.75
CA HIS A 128 -2.14 -2.27 4.26
C HIS A 128 -0.80 -3.00 4.09
N THR A 129 -0.36 -3.71 5.13
CA THR A 129 0.86 -4.50 5.10
C THR A 129 0.88 -5.51 3.95
N LEU A 130 -0.22 -6.24 3.72
CA LEU A 130 -0.33 -7.20 2.62
C LEU A 130 -0.28 -6.51 1.25
N VAL A 131 -1.01 -5.41 1.09
CA VAL A 131 -1.06 -4.66 -0.18
C VAL A 131 0.30 -4.08 -0.52
N VAL A 132 0.97 -3.42 0.44
CA VAL A 132 2.33 -2.89 0.24
C VAL A 132 3.30 -4.01 -0.11
N THR A 133 3.21 -5.17 0.55
CA THR A 133 4.06 -6.33 0.22
C THR A 133 3.82 -6.82 -1.21
N LYS A 134 2.57 -6.97 -1.62
CA LYS A 134 2.16 -7.33 -2.96
C LYS A 134 2.72 -6.37 -4.01
N LEU A 135 2.52 -5.07 -3.81
CA LEU A 135 3.02 -4.00 -4.68
C LEU A 135 4.55 -4.04 -4.80
N CYS A 136 5.25 -4.19 -3.68
CA CYS A 136 6.71 -4.29 -3.66
C CYS A 136 7.22 -5.46 -4.51
N ILE A 137 6.60 -6.65 -4.41
CA ILE A 137 6.99 -7.83 -5.18
C ILE A 137 6.72 -7.60 -6.67
N ILE A 138 5.58 -7.01 -7.04
CA ILE A 138 5.23 -6.71 -8.43
C ILE A 138 6.24 -5.74 -9.05
N VAL A 139 6.55 -4.64 -8.36
CA VAL A 139 7.55 -3.66 -8.82
C VAL A 139 8.92 -4.32 -8.96
N ALA A 140 9.34 -5.12 -7.97
CA ALA A 140 10.60 -5.84 -8.01
C ALA A 140 10.66 -6.84 -9.19
N LYS A 141 9.56 -7.57 -9.47
CA LYS A 141 9.43 -8.46 -10.64
C LYS A 141 9.60 -7.68 -11.95
N LYS A 142 8.89 -6.55 -12.10
CA LYS A 142 8.99 -5.69 -13.29
C LYS A 142 10.38 -5.06 -13.44
N MET A 143 11.05 -4.73 -12.35
CA MET A 143 12.44 -4.24 -12.35
C MET A 143 13.48 -5.36 -12.50
N LYS A 144 13.06 -6.63 -12.56
CA LYS A 144 13.93 -7.81 -12.70
C LYS A 144 14.97 -7.93 -11.58
N LEU A 145 14.56 -7.64 -10.36
CA LEU A 145 15.41 -7.86 -9.18
C LEU A 145 15.67 -9.35 -8.96
N THR A 146 16.76 -9.65 -8.27
CA THR A 146 17.09 -11.03 -7.92
C THR A 146 16.11 -11.62 -6.90
N ALA A 147 16.00 -12.94 -6.85
CA ALA A 147 15.15 -13.62 -5.87
C ALA A 147 15.49 -13.22 -4.42
N GLU A 148 16.78 -13.03 -4.11
CA GLU A 148 17.22 -12.57 -2.80
C GLU A 148 16.75 -11.15 -2.48
N GLN A 149 16.79 -10.24 -3.46
CA GLN A 149 16.29 -8.87 -3.30
C GLN A 149 14.77 -8.84 -3.12
N ILE A 150 14.03 -9.66 -3.89
CA ILE A 150 12.57 -9.80 -3.76
C ILE A 150 12.22 -10.32 -2.37
N TYR A 151 12.93 -11.35 -1.89
CA TYR A 151 12.70 -11.92 -0.58
C TYR A 151 12.95 -10.92 0.56
N ARG A 152 14.08 -10.21 0.52
CA ARG A 152 14.38 -9.14 1.51
C ARG A 152 13.34 -8.03 1.47
N LEU A 153 12.92 -7.64 0.28
CA LEU A 153 11.90 -6.60 0.10
C LEU A 153 10.54 -7.02 0.65
N ALA A 154 10.12 -8.26 0.40
CA ALA A 154 8.88 -8.80 0.95
C ALA A 154 8.90 -8.85 2.48
N LEU A 155 9.99 -9.30 3.09
CA LEU A 155 10.14 -9.27 4.55
C LEU A 155 10.13 -7.85 5.11
N GLY A 156 10.83 -6.91 4.45
CA GLY A 156 10.82 -5.50 4.84
C GLY A 156 9.42 -4.90 4.78
N ALA A 157 8.67 -5.20 3.73
CA ALA A 157 7.29 -4.75 3.57
C ALA A 157 6.33 -5.37 4.60
N LEU A 158 6.48 -6.65 4.94
CA LEU A 158 5.67 -7.29 5.98
C LEU A 158 5.90 -6.73 7.38
N LEU A 159 7.03 -6.11 7.62
CA LEU A 159 7.47 -5.68 8.96
C LEU A 159 7.58 -4.15 9.10
N HIS A 160 7.41 -3.38 8.03
CA HIS A 160 7.71 -1.93 8.04
C HIS A 160 6.94 -1.19 9.14
N ASP A 161 5.69 -1.52 9.32
CA ASP A 161 4.75 -0.89 10.23
C ASP A 161 4.58 -1.61 11.58
N LEU A 162 5.40 -2.61 11.88
CA LEU A 162 5.38 -3.31 13.18
C LEU A 162 5.41 -2.33 14.36
N GLY A 163 6.14 -1.23 14.22
CA GLY A 163 6.29 -0.21 15.25
C GLY A 163 5.02 0.55 15.60
N LEU A 164 4.03 0.61 14.70
CA LEU A 164 2.73 1.23 14.96
C LEU A 164 1.97 0.57 16.11
N ARG A 165 2.25 -0.70 16.38
CA ARG A 165 1.65 -1.44 17.50
C ARG A 165 2.21 -1.02 18.87
N TYR A 166 3.25 -0.21 18.93
CA TYR A 166 3.88 0.29 20.15
C TYR A 166 3.57 1.75 20.44
N ILE A 167 2.81 2.42 19.58
CA ILE A 167 2.35 3.80 19.79
C ILE A 167 0.88 3.83 20.17
N THR A 168 0.45 4.92 20.79
CA THR A 168 -0.93 5.12 21.25
C THR A 168 -1.76 6.03 20.36
N VAL A 169 -1.14 6.61 19.35
CA VAL A 169 -1.80 7.51 18.40
C VAL A 169 -2.62 6.70 17.40
N PRO A 170 -3.85 7.12 17.06
CA PRO A 170 -4.58 6.53 15.94
C PRO A 170 -3.77 6.68 14.65
N TYR A 171 -3.59 5.59 13.92
CA TYR A 171 -2.79 5.55 12.67
C TYR A 171 -3.55 4.98 11.48
N ILE A 172 -4.70 4.37 11.73
CA ILE A 172 -5.54 3.80 10.67
C ILE A 172 -6.28 4.96 9.99
N ASN A 173 -6.15 5.05 8.67
CA ASN A 173 -6.75 6.11 7.84
C ASN A 173 -6.40 7.54 8.33
N CYS A 174 -5.20 7.70 8.90
CA CYS A 174 -4.78 8.95 9.51
C CYS A 174 -3.89 9.73 8.54
N ASP A 175 -4.35 10.92 8.13
CA ASP A 175 -3.44 11.89 7.50
C ASP A 175 -2.55 12.50 8.59
N ILE A 176 -1.24 12.31 8.49
CA ILE A 176 -0.25 12.85 9.42
C ILE A 176 -0.37 14.38 9.56
N ASN A 177 -0.93 15.06 8.56
CA ASN A 177 -1.15 16.51 8.58
C ASN A 177 -2.34 16.91 9.45
N GLU A 178 -3.24 15.98 9.77
CA GLU A 178 -4.37 16.19 10.67
C GLU A 178 -4.02 15.95 12.13
N LEU A 179 -2.86 15.32 12.39
CA LEU A 179 -2.37 15.06 13.75
C LEU A 179 -1.85 16.35 14.40
N SER A 180 -2.05 16.46 15.71
CA SER A 180 -1.35 17.47 16.51
C SER A 180 0.17 17.24 16.45
N GLU A 181 0.97 18.25 16.76
CA GLU A 181 2.44 18.14 16.77
C GLU A 181 2.94 17.00 17.68
N ALA A 182 2.28 16.79 18.82
CA ALA A 182 2.61 15.73 19.76
C ALA A 182 2.29 14.34 19.19
N GLU A 183 1.13 14.17 18.57
CA GLU A 183 0.73 12.92 17.93
C GLU A 183 1.62 12.64 16.71
N ALA A 184 1.89 13.61 15.87
CA ALA A 184 2.80 13.48 14.74
C ALA A 184 4.22 13.10 15.18
N PHE A 185 4.67 13.62 16.33
CA PHE A 185 5.95 13.22 16.91
C PHE A 185 5.95 11.77 17.38
N GLU A 186 4.88 11.33 18.06
CA GLU A 186 4.73 9.91 18.45
C GLU A 186 4.66 9.00 17.23
N TYR A 187 3.84 9.34 16.23
CA TYR A 187 3.74 8.57 15.00
C TYR A 187 5.09 8.36 14.33
N ARG A 188 5.91 9.42 14.23
CA ARG A 188 7.24 9.34 13.59
C ARG A 188 8.24 8.44 14.31
N LYS A 189 7.93 7.91 15.48
CA LYS A 189 8.80 6.97 16.22
C LYS A 189 8.66 5.54 15.75
N HIS A 190 7.56 5.15 15.07
CA HIS A 190 7.31 3.75 14.76
C HIS A 190 8.45 3.05 13.98
N PRO A 191 9.18 3.70 13.03
CA PRO A 191 10.28 3.02 12.36
C PRO A 191 11.42 2.65 13.32
N ILE A 192 11.70 3.53 14.29
CA ILE A 192 12.71 3.27 15.32
C ILE A 192 12.25 2.16 16.27
N LEU A 193 10.97 2.17 16.66
CA LEU A 193 10.41 1.15 17.54
C LEU A 193 10.45 -0.23 16.87
N ALA A 194 10.02 -0.30 15.58
CA ALA A 194 10.13 -1.52 14.80
C ALA A 194 11.58 -2.00 14.71
N TYR A 195 12.51 -1.13 14.34
CA TYR A 195 13.93 -1.46 14.25
C TYR A 195 14.48 -2.01 15.56
N SER A 196 14.16 -1.38 16.69
CA SER A 196 14.63 -1.81 18.02
C SER A 196 14.15 -3.22 18.36
N VAL A 197 12.93 -3.56 18.00
CA VAL A 197 12.39 -4.93 18.17
C VAL A 197 13.12 -5.92 17.27
N LEU A 198 13.33 -5.54 16.00
CA LEU A 198 13.98 -6.41 15.02
C LEU A 198 15.47 -6.61 15.29
N GLU A 199 16.13 -5.74 16.06
CA GLU A 199 17.53 -5.96 16.45
C GLU A 199 17.73 -7.23 17.29
N GLU A 200 16.71 -7.67 18.03
CA GLU A 200 16.73 -8.91 18.82
C GLU A 200 16.66 -10.15 17.94
N GLU A 201 16.11 -10.04 16.74
CA GLU A 201 15.94 -11.11 15.76
C GLU A 201 17.27 -11.39 15.01
N LYS A 202 18.11 -12.28 15.55
CA LYS A 202 19.46 -12.55 15.03
C LYS A 202 19.48 -13.26 13.68
N TRP A 203 18.39 -13.93 13.31
CA TRP A 203 18.25 -14.62 12.03
C TRP A 203 18.00 -13.66 10.86
N MET A 204 17.46 -12.46 11.15
CA MET A 204 17.03 -11.51 10.13
C MET A 204 18.20 -10.74 9.52
N ASP A 205 18.18 -10.63 8.19
CA ASP A 205 19.16 -9.85 7.43
C ASP A 205 19.20 -8.40 7.95
N PRO A 206 20.37 -7.86 8.28
CA PRO A 206 20.53 -6.46 8.68
C PRO A 206 19.96 -5.44 7.68
N PHE A 207 19.94 -5.79 6.39
CA PHE A 207 19.40 -4.92 5.37
C PHE A 207 17.86 -4.82 5.44
N VAL A 208 17.16 -5.91 5.79
CA VAL A 208 15.72 -5.90 6.07
C VAL A 208 15.40 -4.96 7.23
N LYS A 209 16.16 -5.05 8.32
CA LYS A 209 16.02 -4.14 9.47
C LYS A 209 16.25 -2.68 9.09
N LYS A 210 17.26 -2.43 8.24
CA LYS A 210 17.50 -1.09 7.68
C LYS A 210 16.31 -0.60 6.87
N MET A 211 15.73 -1.42 5.98
CA MET A 211 14.55 -1.03 5.19
C MET A 211 13.41 -0.60 6.08
N VAL A 212 13.12 -1.35 7.14
CA VAL A 212 12.08 -1.01 8.12
C VAL A 212 12.38 0.33 8.82
N LEU A 213 13.63 0.60 9.18
CA LEU A 213 14.01 1.86 9.82
C LEU A 213 13.83 3.07 8.89
N VAL A 214 14.06 2.91 7.58
CA VAL A 214 14.15 4.03 6.64
C VAL A 214 12.97 4.13 5.67
N HIS A 215 11.88 3.39 5.87
CA HIS A 215 10.77 3.35 4.92
C HIS A 215 10.05 4.70 4.75
N HIS A 216 10.13 5.59 5.73
CA HIS A 216 9.65 6.97 5.62
C HIS A 216 10.74 8.00 5.33
N GLU A 217 11.98 7.57 5.05
CA GLU A 217 12.99 8.49 4.56
C GLU A 217 12.70 8.91 3.12
N ARG A 218 13.22 10.08 2.73
CA ARG A 218 13.05 10.63 1.38
C ARG A 218 14.40 10.93 0.75
N ARG A 219 14.43 10.86 -0.58
CA ARG A 219 15.67 11.11 -1.34
C ARG A 219 16.24 12.52 -1.16
N ASP A 220 15.42 13.49 -0.80
CA ASP A 220 15.83 14.87 -0.50
C ASP A 220 16.28 15.06 0.95
N GLY A 221 16.03 14.08 1.83
CA GLY A 221 16.34 14.15 3.27
C GLY A 221 15.25 14.82 4.09
N SER A 222 14.05 15.06 3.53
CA SER A 222 12.91 15.62 4.25
C SER A 222 12.10 14.58 5.04
N GLY A 223 12.46 13.29 4.89
CA GLY A 223 11.81 12.17 5.57
C GLY A 223 12.13 12.07 7.06
N PHE A 224 11.76 10.95 7.64
CA PHE A 224 12.02 10.60 9.03
C PHE A 224 12.33 9.09 9.16
N PRO A 225 12.91 8.59 10.24
CA PRO A 225 13.25 9.30 11.48
C PRO A 225 14.65 9.94 11.47
N LEU A 226 15.55 9.52 10.56
CA LEU A 226 16.96 9.91 10.59
C LEU A 226 17.29 11.12 9.70
N LYS A 227 16.36 11.51 8.84
CA LYS A 227 16.53 12.57 7.81
C LYS A 227 17.70 12.27 6.86
N GLN A 228 17.86 10.99 6.52
CA GLN A 228 18.94 10.51 5.67
C GLN A 228 18.47 10.28 4.23
N LYS A 229 19.36 10.56 3.29
CA LYS A 229 19.12 10.27 1.88
C LYS A 229 19.40 8.79 1.61
N THR A 230 18.36 8.00 1.36
CA THR A 230 18.50 6.60 0.96
C THR A 230 18.62 6.50 -0.57
N ARG A 231 19.49 5.60 -1.05
CA ARG A 231 19.69 5.35 -2.48
C ARG A 231 19.51 3.88 -2.87
N ASP A 232 19.30 3.02 -1.90
CA ASP A 232 19.12 1.60 -2.13
C ASP A 232 17.80 1.37 -2.87
N THR A 233 17.84 0.53 -3.88
CA THR A 233 16.69 0.26 -4.75
C THR A 233 15.52 -0.30 -3.97
N GLU A 234 15.75 -1.32 -3.12
CA GLU A 234 14.72 -1.96 -2.32
C GLU A 234 14.08 -0.98 -1.33
N CYS A 235 14.90 -0.13 -0.66
CA CYS A 235 14.36 0.93 0.20
C CYS A 235 13.46 1.88 -0.58
N GLY A 236 13.88 2.28 -1.79
CA GLY A 236 13.09 3.16 -2.65
C GLY A 236 11.79 2.55 -3.14
N ILE A 237 11.76 1.24 -3.41
CA ILE A 237 10.54 0.52 -3.78
C ILE A 237 9.58 0.49 -2.60
N LEU A 238 10.04 0.11 -1.40
CA LEU A 238 9.19 0.08 -0.21
C LEU A 238 8.59 1.47 0.08
N GLN A 239 9.43 2.53 0.08
CA GLN A 239 9.00 3.92 0.28
C GLN A 239 7.91 4.36 -0.73
N ALA A 240 8.06 3.95 -1.99
CA ALA A 240 7.11 4.32 -3.04
C ALA A 240 5.79 3.54 -2.92
N CYS A 241 5.85 2.24 -2.63
CA CYS A 241 4.66 1.39 -2.50
C CYS A 241 3.85 1.74 -1.26
N ASP A 242 4.51 1.99 -0.12
CA ASP A 242 3.89 2.45 1.11
C ASP A 242 3.17 3.80 0.89
N ALA A 243 3.88 4.81 0.37
CA ALA A 243 3.29 6.10 0.06
C ALA A 243 2.13 5.99 -0.93
N PHE A 244 2.24 5.14 -1.96
CA PHE A 244 1.19 4.94 -2.95
C PHE A 244 -0.07 4.37 -2.30
N ASP A 245 0.08 3.37 -1.43
CA ASP A 245 -1.04 2.75 -0.74
C ASP A 245 -1.78 3.70 0.20
N CYS A 246 -1.06 4.64 0.83
CA CYS A 246 -1.67 5.68 1.67
C CYS A 246 -2.47 6.74 0.87
N PHE A 247 -2.26 6.85 -0.45
CA PHE A 247 -2.93 7.85 -1.30
C PHE A 247 -4.18 7.35 -1.99
N ILE A 248 -4.44 6.07 -2.00
CA ILE A 248 -5.61 5.46 -2.62
C ILE A 248 -6.56 4.89 -1.58
#